data_c51aab23351dd210f789f9bc120ba5dd
#
_entry.id   c51aab23351dd210f789f9bc120ba5dd
#
_cell.length_a   1.000
_cell.length_b   1.000
_cell.length_c   1.000
_cell.angle_alpha   90.00
_cell.angle_beta   90.00
_cell.angle_gamma   90.00
#
_symmetry.space_group_name_H-M   'P 1'
#
loop_
_entity.id
_entity.type
_entity.pdbx_description
1 polymer ?
#
loop_
_entity_poly.entity_id
_entity_poly.type
_entity_poly.pdbx_seq_one_letter_code
_entity_poly.pdbx_strand_id
1 'polypeptide(L)'
;QITTMNKVEYCINNIRALGESPEIFDAVHEFLIVDQGTQKVQDHEDFEEVVKPLSGKFRIINQGNLGGSGGFSRGMFEAVNNGSDYVLLLDDDVIVEPESILRMVTFANYCKEPTIVGAHMFDMFDRSVLHAFGEVVDPWRNFYAKPHDDMAMGHNLGHHNLRNTPWLHRRVDVDYNGWWMCLIPTTVIKEIGLSLPLFLKWDDAEYGLRAK
;
A
#
# COMPACT_ATOMS: atom_id res chain seq x y z
N GLN A 1 2.25 -1.40 -7.24
CA GLN A 1 2.82 -0.11 -7.63
C GLN A 1 3.50 0.54 -6.42
N ILE A 2 4.75 0.96 -6.59
CA ILE A 2 5.53 1.72 -5.59
C ILE A 2 5.69 3.14 -6.14
N THR A 3 5.41 4.14 -5.29
CA THR A 3 5.75 5.54 -5.57
C THR A 3 6.99 5.91 -4.76
N THR A 4 8.03 6.46 -5.41
CA THR A 4 9.28 6.79 -4.72
C THR A 4 9.79 8.19 -5.07
N MET A 5 10.47 8.79 -4.09
CA MET A 5 11.22 10.04 -4.26
C MET A 5 12.51 10.01 -3.44
N ASN A 6 13.64 9.71 -4.09
CA ASN A 6 14.98 9.68 -3.47
C ASN A 6 15.12 8.67 -2.30
N LYS A 7 14.30 7.60 -2.29
CA LYS A 7 14.37 6.49 -1.35
C LYS A 7 14.86 5.21 -2.05
N VAL A 8 15.92 5.35 -2.84
CA VAL A 8 16.39 4.33 -3.77
C VAL A 8 16.65 3.00 -3.09
N GLU A 9 17.40 2.99 -1.97
CA GLU A 9 17.75 1.78 -1.22
C GLU A 9 16.52 0.99 -0.73
N TYR A 10 15.52 1.71 -0.19
CA TYR A 10 14.28 1.07 0.27
C TYR A 10 13.52 0.46 -0.91
N CYS A 11 13.44 1.19 -2.02
CA CYS A 11 12.77 0.72 -3.23
C CYS A 11 13.45 -0.54 -3.79
N ILE A 12 14.78 -0.57 -3.88
CA ILE A 12 15.58 -1.74 -4.30
C ILE A 12 15.31 -2.94 -3.38
N ASN A 13 15.28 -2.74 -2.06
CA ASN A 13 14.99 -3.80 -1.10
C ASN A 13 13.57 -4.37 -1.28
N ASN A 14 12.58 -3.52 -1.55
CA ASN A 14 11.22 -3.97 -1.83
C ASN A 14 11.14 -4.75 -3.16
N ILE A 15 11.81 -4.29 -4.21
CA ILE A 15 11.88 -5.01 -5.49
C ILE A 15 12.52 -6.39 -5.29
N ARG A 16 13.62 -6.46 -4.54
CA ARG A 16 14.30 -7.73 -4.20
C ARG A 16 13.36 -8.70 -3.48
N ALA A 17 12.69 -8.25 -2.40
CA ALA A 17 11.77 -9.08 -1.63
C ALA A 17 10.62 -9.63 -2.49
N LEU A 18 10.07 -8.81 -3.39
CA LEU A 18 9.01 -9.22 -4.31
C LEU A 18 9.52 -10.19 -5.38
N GLY A 19 10.74 -9.98 -5.88
CA GLY A 19 11.38 -10.84 -6.88
C GLY A 19 11.76 -12.22 -6.36
N GLU A 20 12.01 -12.36 -5.07
CA GLU A 20 12.30 -13.63 -4.39
C GLU A 20 11.06 -14.48 -4.10
N SER A 21 9.86 -14.00 -4.44
CA SER A 21 8.58 -14.65 -4.13
C SER A 21 7.86 -15.09 -5.41
N PRO A 22 8.04 -16.33 -5.89
CA PRO A 22 7.45 -16.82 -7.14
C PRO A 22 5.92 -16.71 -7.16
N GLU A 23 5.27 -16.94 -6.02
CA GLU A 23 3.81 -16.90 -5.89
C GLU A 23 3.28 -15.47 -6.15
N ILE A 24 4.05 -14.45 -5.78
CA ILE A 24 3.72 -13.05 -6.06
C ILE A 24 3.89 -12.78 -7.55
N PHE A 25 4.96 -13.28 -8.17
CA PHE A 25 5.16 -13.11 -9.60
C PHE A 25 3.98 -13.67 -10.41
N ASP A 26 3.47 -14.85 -10.03
CA ASP A 26 2.33 -15.46 -10.71
C ASP A 26 1.02 -14.69 -10.52
N ALA A 27 0.80 -14.17 -9.31
CA ALA A 27 -0.43 -13.45 -8.95
C ALA A 27 -0.50 -12.02 -9.48
N VAL A 28 0.63 -11.38 -9.75
CA VAL A 28 0.72 -9.96 -10.14
C VAL A 28 0.79 -9.81 -11.65
N HIS A 29 -0.01 -8.89 -12.20
CA HIS A 29 0.01 -8.55 -13.62
C HIS A 29 1.25 -7.74 -14.00
N GLU A 30 1.56 -6.70 -13.20
CA GLU A 30 2.66 -5.79 -13.45
C GLU A 30 3.26 -5.28 -12.13
N PHE A 31 4.59 -5.18 -12.09
CA PHE A 31 5.33 -4.47 -11.04
C PHE A 31 5.71 -3.09 -11.56
N LEU A 32 5.08 -2.06 -11.02
CA LEU A 32 5.25 -0.69 -11.49
C LEU A 32 5.93 0.17 -10.42
N ILE A 33 7.03 0.82 -10.81
CA ILE A 33 7.67 1.87 -10.02
C ILE A 33 7.39 3.22 -10.65
N VAL A 34 6.86 4.16 -9.86
CA VAL A 34 6.72 5.56 -10.25
C VAL A 34 7.79 6.37 -9.53
N ASP A 35 8.86 6.66 -10.24
CA ASP A 35 10.04 7.35 -9.71
C ASP A 35 9.97 8.86 -9.99
N GLN A 36 9.80 9.63 -8.93
CA GLN A 36 9.71 11.09 -8.93
C GLN A 36 11.01 11.76 -8.44
N GLY A 37 12.01 10.95 -8.08
CA GLY A 37 13.26 11.42 -7.50
C GLY A 37 14.23 12.04 -8.50
N THR A 38 15.22 12.72 -7.96
CA THR A 38 16.44 13.15 -8.70
C THR A 38 17.51 12.07 -8.69
N GLN A 39 17.52 11.23 -7.66
CA GLN A 39 18.27 9.97 -7.61
C GLN A 39 17.36 8.88 -8.16
N LYS A 40 17.76 8.24 -9.25
CA LYS A 40 16.91 7.29 -9.95
C LYS A 40 17.12 5.87 -9.46
N VAL A 41 16.03 5.14 -9.26
CA VAL A 41 16.06 3.72 -8.87
C VAL A 41 16.84 2.89 -9.90
N GLN A 42 16.66 3.19 -11.18
CA GLN A 42 17.33 2.48 -12.28
C GLN A 42 18.85 2.71 -12.36
N ASP A 43 19.39 3.72 -11.66
CA ASP A 43 20.82 4.03 -11.63
C ASP A 43 21.54 3.31 -10.47
N HIS A 44 20.81 2.56 -9.64
CA HIS A 44 21.38 1.80 -8.54
C HIS A 44 22.17 0.59 -9.05
N GLU A 45 23.32 0.28 -8.41
CA GLU A 45 24.21 -0.80 -8.84
C GLU A 45 23.54 -2.19 -8.86
N ASP A 46 22.61 -2.47 -7.94
CA ASP A 46 21.87 -3.72 -7.86
C ASP A 46 20.63 -3.76 -8.78
N PHE A 47 20.27 -2.67 -9.45
CA PHE A 47 18.98 -2.56 -10.15
C PHE A 47 18.74 -3.72 -11.12
N GLU A 48 19.67 -3.98 -12.02
CA GLU A 48 19.57 -5.04 -13.02
C GLU A 48 19.40 -6.44 -12.39
N GLU A 49 20.08 -6.67 -11.25
CA GLU A 49 20.00 -7.93 -10.52
C GLU A 49 18.60 -8.13 -9.93
N VAL A 50 18.08 -7.10 -9.21
CA VAL A 50 16.80 -7.23 -8.49
C VAL A 50 15.59 -7.25 -9.41
N VAL A 51 15.66 -6.63 -10.59
CA VAL A 51 14.53 -6.66 -11.56
C VAL A 51 14.52 -7.92 -12.42
N LYS A 52 15.63 -8.64 -12.53
CA LYS A 52 15.73 -9.83 -13.37
C LYS A 52 14.69 -10.90 -13.07
N PRO A 53 14.37 -11.25 -11.80
CA PRO A 53 13.30 -12.20 -11.49
C PRO A 53 11.91 -11.72 -11.92
N LEU A 54 11.71 -10.41 -12.03
CA LEU A 54 10.45 -9.76 -12.41
C LEU A 54 10.36 -9.46 -13.90
N SER A 55 11.34 -9.95 -14.67
CA SER A 55 11.46 -9.73 -16.11
C SER A 55 10.17 -10.08 -16.88
N GLY A 56 9.74 -9.16 -17.75
CA GLY A 56 8.48 -9.28 -18.50
C GLY A 56 7.23 -8.73 -17.80
N LYS A 57 7.31 -8.48 -16.48
CA LYS A 57 6.23 -7.84 -15.72
C LYS A 57 6.66 -6.56 -15.00
N PHE A 58 7.95 -6.18 -15.10
CA PHE A 58 8.49 -4.99 -14.44
C PHE A 58 8.49 -3.77 -15.35
N ARG A 59 8.07 -2.63 -14.82
CA ARG A 59 8.11 -1.35 -15.52
C ARG A 59 8.43 -0.21 -14.56
N ILE A 60 9.22 0.76 -15.02
CA ILE A 60 9.50 1.99 -14.30
C ILE A 60 9.01 3.20 -15.10
N ILE A 61 8.38 4.15 -14.42
CA ILE A 61 7.94 5.43 -14.99
C ILE A 61 8.67 6.54 -14.25
N ASN A 62 9.48 7.28 -14.98
CA ASN A 62 10.09 8.49 -14.48
C ASN A 62 9.17 9.69 -14.74
N GLN A 63 8.81 10.43 -13.71
CA GLN A 63 8.00 11.64 -13.83
C GLN A 63 8.53 12.75 -12.91
N GLY A 64 8.04 13.97 -13.08
CA GLY A 64 8.29 15.07 -12.15
C GLY A 64 7.63 14.81 -10.79
N ASN A 65 8.12 15.49 -9.76
CA ASN A 65 7.53 15.35 -8.41
C ASN A 65 6.12 15.97 -8.38
N LEU A 66 5.13 15.11 -8.26
CA LEU A 66 3.71 15.44 -8.10
C LEU A 66 3.19 15.04 -6.70
N GLY A 67 4.13 14.77 -5.77
CA GLY A 67 3.83 14.30 -4.42
C GLY A 67 3.35 12.84 -4.38
N GLY A 68 2.96 12.40 -3.20
CA GLY A 68 2.35 11.07 -3.00
C GLY A 68 1.11 10.89 -3.84
N SER A 69 0.18 11.85 -3.77
CA SER A 69 -1.09 11.80 -4.51
C SER A 69 -0.90 11.65 -6.02
N GLY A 70 0.05 12.38 -6.62
CA GLY A 70 0.33 12.30 -8.05
C GLY A 70 1.04 11.00 -8.46
N GLY A 71 1.95 10.49 -7.61
CA GLY A 71 2.63 9.22 -7.83
C GLY A 71 1.68 8.03 -7.75
N PHE A 72 0.85 7.98 -6.73
CA PHE A 72 -0.16 6.92 -6.56
C PHE A 72 -1.27 7.01 -7.62
N SER A 73 -1.74 8.21 -7.96
CA SER A 73 -2.68 8.41 -9.08
C SER A 73 -2.14 7.89 -10.40
N ARG A 74 -0.82 8.02 -10.66
CA ARG A 74 -0.21 7.42 -11.84
C ARG A 74 -0.36 5.90 -11.83
N GLY A 75 -0.11 5.24 -10.71
CA GLY A 75 -0.31 3.79 -10.57
C GLY A 75 -1.77 3.37 -10.77
N MET A 76 -2.71 4.11 -10.19
CA MET A 76 -4.14 3.88 -10.40
C MET A 76 -4.54 3.99 -11.87
N PHE A 77 -4.07 5.03 -12.56
CA PHE A 77 -4.32 5.25 -13.99
C PHE A 77 -3.78 4.10 -14.85
N GLU A 78 -2.54 3.66 -14.60
CA GLU A 78 -1.92 2.56 -15.33
C GLU A 78 -2.68 1.25 -15.11
N ALA A 79 -3.09 0.94 -13.86
CA ALA A 79 -3.84 -0.27 -13.55
C ALA A 79 -5.22 -0.32 -14.23
N VAL A 80 -5.92 0.81 -14.33
CA VAL A 80 -7.17 0.90 -15.09
C VAL A 80 -6.94 0.65 -16.58
N ASN A 81 -5.87 1.22 -17.14
CA ASN A 81 -5.60 1.12 -18.58
C ASN A 81 -5.06 -0.25 -19.02
N ASN A 82 -4.31 -0.94 -18.17
CA ASN A 82 -3.79 -2.28 -18.49
C ASN A 82 -4.80 -3.40 -18.19
N GLY A 83 -5.98 -3.08 -17.64
CA GLY A 83 -7.06 -4.02 -17.37
C GLY A 83 -6.87 -4.86 -16.11
N SER A 84 -6.02 -4.43 -15.18
CA SER A 84 -5.87 -5.09 -13.88
C SER A 84 -7.18 -5.02 -13.07
N ASP A 85 -7.47 -6.05 -12.28
CA ASP A 85 -8.64 -6.07 -11.39
C ASP A 85 -8.42 -5.18 -10.15
N TYR A 86 -7.18 -5.07 -9.71
CA TYR A 86 -6.76 -4.31 -8.53
C TYR A 86 -5.48 -3.52 -8.81
N VAL A 87 -5.28 -2.45 -8.05
CA VAL A 87 -3.97 -1.85 -7.83
C VAL A 87 -3.60 -1.97 -6.35
N LEU A 88 -2.40 -2.45 -6.08
CA LEU A 88 -1.80 -2.37 -4.75
C LEU A 88 -0.91 -1.12 -4.71
N LEU A 89 -1.26 -0.16 -3.88
CA LEU A 89 -0.43 1.01 -3.57
C LEU A 89 0.52 0.64 -2.43
N LEU A 90 1.78 1.01 -2.57
CA LEU A 90 2.83 0.68 -1.63
C LEU A 90 3.81 1.84 -1.51
N ASP A 91 4.04 2.31 -0.29
CA ASP A 91 5.10 3.28 -0.01
C ASP A 91 6.49 2.68 -0.28
N ASP A 92 7.44 3.53 -0.57
CA ASP A 92 8.81 3.11 -0.88
C ASP A 92 9.61 2.70 0.36
N ASP A 93 9.35 3.29 1.53
CA ASP A 93 10.09 3.10 2.77
C ASP A 93 9.44 2.12 3.77
N VAL A 94 8.72 1.14 3.26
CA VAL A 94 8.17 0.03 4.04
C VAL A 94 8.98 -1.25 3.83
N ILE A 95 8.88 -2.20 4.75
CA ILE A 95 9.37 -3.57 4.59
C ILE A 95 8.16 -4.45 4.34
N VAL A 96 8.06 -4.96 3.11
CA VAL A 96 6.92 -5.76 2.68
C VAL A 96 7.10 -7.22 3.08
N GLU A 97 6.04 -7.79 3.64
CA GLU A 97 5.87 -9.24 3.74
C GLU A 97 5.08 -9.72 2.51
N PRO A 98 5.70 -10.40 1.54
CA PRO A 98 5.05 -10.74 0.26
C PRO A 98 3.75 -11.52 0.42
N GLU A 99 3.68 -12.46 1.35
CA GLU A 99 2.47 -13.24 1.66
C GLU A 99 1.26 -12.34 1.98
N SER A 100 1.48 -11.13 2.53
CA SER A 100 0.41 -10.18 2.82
C SER A 100 -0.33 -9.74 1.56
N ILE A 101 0.35 -9.65 0.42
CA ILE A 101 -0.27 -9.31 -0.87
C ILE A 101 -1.31 -10.37 -1.26
N LEU A 102 -0.92 -11.65 -1.19
CA LEU A 102 -1.81 -12.77 -1.52
C LEU A 102 -3.03 -12.81 -0.60
N ARG A 103 -2.81 -12.52 0.68
CA ARG A 103 -3.91 -12.46 1.68
C ARG A 103 -4.86 -11.31 1.39
N MET A 104 -4.37 -10.13 1.03
CA MET A 104 -5.21 -8.98 0.67
C MET A 104 -6.05 -9.28 -0.58
N VAL A 105 -5.45 -9.84 -1.62
CA VAL A 105 -6.15 -10.24 -2.86
C VAL A 105 -7.18 -11.32 -2.56
N THR A 106 -6.82 -12.34 -1.77
CA THR A 106 -7.75 -13.39 -1.36
C THR A 106 -8.93 -12.79 -0.61
N PHE A 107 -8.67 -11.91 0.38
CA PHE A 107 -9.74 -11.26 1.14
C PHE A 107 -10.67 -10.46 0.22
N ALA A 108 -10.11 -9.64 -0.68
CA ALA A 108 -10.88 -8.82 -1.61
C ALA A 108 -11.75 -9.67 -2.53
N ASN A 109 -11.23 -10.78 -3.05
CA ASN A 109 -11.96 -11.71 -3.92
C ASN A 109 -13.15 -12.40 -3.22
N TYR A 110 -13.12 -12.53 -1.91
CA TYR A 110 -14.22 -13.10 -1.12
C TYR A 110 -15.21 -12.06 -0.59
N CYS A 111 -14.95 -10.76 -0.78
CA CYS A 111 -15.91 -9.70 -0.47
C CYS A 111 -17.09 -9.74 -1.47
N LYS A 112 -18.30 -9.49 -0.99
CA LYS A 112 -19.50 -9.45 -1.84
C LYS A 112 -19.52 -8.21 -2.76
N GLU A 113 -18.98 -7.11 -2.26
CA GLU A 113 -18.90 -5.82 -2.96
C GLU A 113 -17.43 -5.44 -3.15
N PRO A 114 -17.10 -4.64 -4.18
CA PRO A 114 -15.76 -4.09 -4.34
C PRO A 114 -15.31 -3.41 -3.06
N THR A 115 -14.20 -3.87 -2.48
CA THR A 115 -13.75 -3.43 -1.16
C THR A 115 -12.29 -3.02 -1.21
N ILE A 116 -11.98 -1.82 -0.72
CA ILE A 116 -10.61 -1.38 -0.50
C ILE A 116 -10.08 -2.11 0.73
N VAL A 117 -8.88 -2.72 0.62
CA VAL A 117 -8.28 -3.52 1.69
C VAL A 117 -6.95 -2.91 2.09
N GLY A 118 -6.81 -2.52 3.35
CA GLY A 118 -5.56 -2.01 3.92
C GLY A 118 -4.82 -3.06 4.75
N ALA A 119 -3.51 -2.93 4.82
CA ALA A 119 -2.66 -3.74 5.69
C ALA A 119 -2.30 -3.00 6.97
N HIS A 120 -1.98 -3.77 8.03
CA HIS A 120 -1.41 -3.25 9.25
C HIS A 120 0.01 -2.73 9.01
N MET A 121 0.39 -1.66 9.69
CA MET A 121 1.74 -1.13 9.70
C MET A 121 2.36 -1.33 11.08
N PHE A 122 3.50 -2.02 11.11
CA PHE A 122 4.32 -2.19 12.30
C PHE A 122 5.45 -1.17 12.33
N ASP A 123 5.93 -0.86 13.52
CA ASP A 123 7.08 0.03 13.66
C ASP A 123 8.33 -0.61 13.04
N MET A 124 9.07 0.15 12.25
CA MET A 124 10.24 -0.35 11.53
C MET A 124 11.40 -0.71 12.48
N PHE A 125 11.53 -0.03 13.60
CA PHE A 125 12.60 -0.21 14.57
C PHE A 125 12.23 -1.18 15.70
N ASP A 126 10.92 -1.31 16.01
CA ASP A 126 10.39 -2.35 16.91
C ASP A 126 9.21 -3.06 16.24
N ARG A 127 9.52 -4.10 15.47
CA ARG A 127 8.54 -4.86 14.67
C ARG A 127 7.50 -5.61 15.50
N SER A 128 7.60 -5.58 16.82
CA SER A 128 6.56 -6.10 17.72
C SER A 128 5.45 -5.09 17.96
N VAL A 129 5.66 -3.81 17.63
CA VAL A 129 4.71 -2.73 17.85
C VAL A 129 3.84 -2.52 16.62
N LEU A 130 2.54 -2.77 16.76
CA LEU A 130 1.55 -2.37 15.76
C LEU A 130 1.37 -0.87 15.82
N HIS A 131 1.95 -0.16 14.84
CA HIS A 131 1.94 1.30 14.78
C HIS A 131 0.58 1.85 14.33
N ALA A 132 0.08 1.34 13.21
CA ALA A 132 -1.19 1.79 12.63
C ALA A 132 -1.93 0.65 11.91
N PHE A 133 -3.21 0.81 11.82
CA PHE A 133 -4.14 0.04 11.00
C PHE A 133 -5.18 1.00 10.45
N GLY A 134 -6.23 0.56 9.79
CA GLY A 134 -7.23 1.48 9.24
C GLY A 134 -7.84 2.41 10.29
N GLU A 135 -8.26 3.58 9.87
CA GLU A 135 -8.71 4.66 10.74
C GLU A 135 -10.13 5.13 10.38
N VAL A 136 -10.81 5.74 11.34
CA VAL A 136 -12.07 6.42 11.12
C VAL A 136 -11.87 7.93 11.28
N VAL A 137 -12.68 8.72 10.60
CA VAL A 137 -12.63 10.18 10.68
C VAL A 137 -13.65 10.64 11.71
N ASP A 138 -13.16 11.26 12.79
CA ASP A 138 -14.00 11.94 13.77
C ASP A 138 -13.97 13.45 13.51
N PRO A 139 -15.02 14.04 12.91
CA PRO A 139 -15.07 15.45 12.58
C PRO A 139 -15.06 16.37 13.80
N TRP A 140 -15.27 15.81 14.99
CA TRP A 140 -15.36 16.59 16.25
C TRP A 140 -14.08 16.56 17.07
N ARG A 141 -13.16 15.60 16.78
CA ARG A 141 -11.99 15.34 17.64
C ARG A 141 -10.63 15.50 17.00
N ASN A 142 -10.37 15.77 15.82
CA ASN A 142 -9.08 15.86 15.13
C ASN A 142 -8.93 14.93 13.92
N PHE A 143 -9.93 14.78 13.13
CA PHE A 143 -9.88 14.14 11.82
C PHE A 143 -9.62 12.64 11.78
N TYR A 144 -8.92 12.02 12.71
CA TYR A 144 -8.72 10.57 12.74
C TYR A 144 -8.89 10.00 14.14
N ALA A 145 -9.40 8.76 14.19
CA ALA A 145 -9.58 8.01 15.43
C ALA A 145 -9.40 6.50 15.17
N LYS A 146 -9.15 5.78 16.24
CA LYS A 146 -9.20 4.31 16.18
C LYS A 146 -10.63 3.85 15.85
N PRO A 147 -10.80 2.75 15.07
CA PRO A 147 -12.11 2.28 14.62
C PRO A 147 -13.06 1.90 15.77
N HIS A 148 -12.51 1.39 16.87
CA HIS A 148 -13.26 0.97 18.05
C HIS A 148 -12.52 1.31 19.33
N ASP A 149 -13.26 1.54 20.43
CA ASP A 149 -12.69 1.95 21.72
C ASP A 149 -11.79 0.88 22.37
N ASP A 150 -12.02 -0.40 22.07
CA ASP A 150 -11.21 -1.51 22.58
C ASP A 150 -9.90 -1.72 21.80
N MET A 151 -9.69 -0.99 20.71
CA MET A 151 -8.45 -1.04 19.93
C MET A 151 -7.39 -0.08 20.46
N ALA A 152 -6.14 -0.42 20.28
CA ALA A 152 -5.02 0.39 20.74
C ALA A 152 -4.00 0.62 19.63
N MET A 153 -3.77 1.89 19.28
CA MET A 153 -2.60 2.27 18.46
C MET A 153 -1.33 2.08 19.29
N GLY A 154 -0.25 1.67 18.64
CA GLY A 154 1.01 1.38 19.32
C GLY A 154 0.98 0.11 20.19
N HIS A 155 0.09 -0.83 19.87
CA HIS A 155 -0.02 -2.10 20.59
C HIS A 155 1.22 -2.98 20.43
N ASN A 156 1.83 -3.39 21.56
CA ASN A 156 3.05 -4.21 21.54
C ASN A 156 2.70 -5.70 21.67
N LEU A 157 2.84 -6.44 20.56
CA LEU A 157 2.59 -7.88 20.49
C LEU A 157 3.65 -8.73 21.23
N GLY A 158 4.80 -8.15 21.58
CA GLY A 158 5.79 -8.79 22.44
C GLY A 158 5.31 -8.88 23.89
N HIS A 159 4.52 -7.92 24.33
CA HIS A 159 3.94 -7.90 25.68
C HIS A 159 2.54 -8.55 25.73
N HIS A 160 1.73 -8.30 24.71
CA HIS A 160 0.37 -8.84 24.57
C HIS A 160 0.26 -9.50 23.19
N ASN A 161 0.59 -10.79 23.15
CA ASN A 161 0.66 -11.53 21.90
C ASN A 161 -0.71 -11.58 21.18
N LEU A 162 -0.68 -11.91 19.89
CA LEU A 162 -1.87 -11.93 19.04
C LEU A 162 -3.00 -12.77 19.64
N ARG A 163 -2.70 -13.93 20.24
CA ARG A 163 -3.71 -14.82 20.86
C ARG A 163 -4.48 -14.14 21.99
N ASN A 164 -3.81 -13.26 22.74
CA ASN A 164 -4.39 -12.50 23.86
C ASN A 164 -4.91 -11.11 23.45
N THR A 165 -5.05 -10.85 22.15
CA THR A 165 -5.53 -9.60 21.60
C THR A 165 -6.77 -9.81 20.72
N PRO A 166 -7.96 -10.07 21.33
CA PRO A 166 -9.17 -10.50 20.61
C PRO A 166 -9.63 -9.51 19.52
N TRP A 167 -9.39 -8.21 19.69
CA TRP A 167 -9.78 -7.21 18.71
C TRP A 167 -8.99 -7.30 17.39
N LEU A 168 -7.84 -7.97 17.36
CA LEU A 168 -7.11 -8.29 16.12
C LEU A 168 -7.63 -9.55 15.39
N HIS A 169 -8.58 -10.29 16.00
CA HIS A 169 -9.13 -11.51 15.40
C HIS A 169 -10.40 -11.27 14.59
N ARG A 170 -10.75 -10.05 14.33
CA ARG A 170 -11.98 -9.68 13.62
C ARG A 170 -11.69 -8.79 12.42
N ARG A 171 -12.58 -8.80 11.44
CA ARG A 171 -12.64 -7.77 10.42
C ARG A 171 -12.97 -6.42 11.08
N VAL A 172 -12.33 -5.38 10.60
CA VAL A 172 -12.60 -4.01 11.02
C VAL A 172 -12.89 -3.19 9.78
N ASP A 173 -14.07 -2.60 9.71
CA ASP A 173 -14.44 -1.64 8.69
C ASP A 173 -14.01 -0.24 9.14
N VAL A 174 -13.40 0.51 8.25
CA VAL A 174 -12.76 1.79 8.52
C VAL A 174 -13.17 2.83 7.48
N ASP A 175 -12.85 4.09 7.72
CA ASP A 175 -13.12 5.15 6.76
C ASP A 175 -12.02 5.27 5.70
N TYR A 176 -10.77 4.96 6.08
CA TYR A 176 -9.65 4.91 5.16
C TYR A 176 -8.52 4.02 5.66
N ASN A 177 -7.66 3.64 4.74
CA ASN A 177 -6.41 2.93 4.99
C ASN A 177 -5.26 3.75 4.45
N GLY A 178 -4.17 3.85 5.20
CA GLY A 178 -2.95 4.48 4.71
C GLY A 178 -2.37 3.74 3.51
N TRP A 179 -1.74 4.47 2.60
CA TRP A 179 -1.21 3.91 1.36
C TRP A 179 0.19 3.30 1.51
N TRP A 180 0.66 3.10 2.75
CA TRP A 180 1.82 2.25 2.99
C TRP A 180 1.64 0.83 2.42
N MET A 181 0.41 0.31 2.42
CA MET A 181 0.01 -0.90 1.71
C MET A 181 -1.52 -0.95 1.61
N CYS A 182 -2.07 -0.63 0.45
CA CYS A 182 -3.51 -0.53 0.23
C CYS A 182 -3.89 -1.12 -1.13
N LEU A 183 -4.79 -2.10 -1.13
CA LEU A 183 -5.33 -2.75 -2.33
C LEU A 183 -6.65 -2.10 -2.71
N ILE A 184 -6.72 -1.55 -3.91
CA ILE A 184 -7.89 -0.83 -4.42
C ILE A 184 -8.42 -1.55 -5.67
N PRO A 185 -9.72 -1.95 -5.71
CA PRO A 185 -10.34 -2.46 -6.93
C PRO A 185 -10.36 -1.39 -8.03
N THR A 186 -10.00 -1.76 -9.25
CA THR A 186 -10.04 -0.80 -10.38
C THR A 186 -11.45 -0.35 -10.73
N THR A 187 -12.47 -1.13 -10.35
CA THR A 187 -13.88 -0.72 -10.45
C THR A 187 -14.17 0.51 -9.59
N VAL A 188 -13.63 0.58 -8.37
CA VAL A 188 -13.74 1.76 -7.51
C VAL A 188 -13.08 2.97 -8.18
N ILE A 189 -11.86 2.80 -8.74
CA ILE A 189 -11.17 3.89 -9.43
C ILE A 189 -11.96 4.39 -10.64
N LYS A 190 -12.60 3.49 -11.39
CA LYS A 190 -13.44 3.86 -12.54
C LYS A 190 -14.68 4.65 -12.12
N GLU A 191 -15.21 4.38 -10.94
CA GLU A 191 -16.42 5.02 -10.40
C GLU A 191 -16.13 6.41 -9.82
N ILE A 192 -15.13 6.51 -8.93
CA ILE A 192 -14.86 7.74 -8.18
C ILE A 192 -13.69 8.56 -8.74
N GLY A 193 -12.93 8.02 -9.69
CA GLY A 193 -11.76 8.68 -10.29
C GLY A 193 -10.47 8.49 -9.48
N LEU A 194 -9.46 9.26 -9.84
CA LEU A 194 -8.14 9.26 -9.21
C LEU A 194 -8.15 10.07 -7.90
N SER A 195 -7.07 9.97 -7.13
CA SER A 195 -6.83 10.81 -5.97
C SER A 195 -6.84 12.30 -6.34
N LEU A 196 -7.34 13.13 -5.45
CA LEU A 196 -7.23 14.59 -5.60
C LEU A 196 -5.76 15.03 -5.48
N PRO A 197 -5.37 16.13 -6.17
CA PRO A 197 -3.98 16.60 -6.20
C PRO A 197 -3.59 17.33 -4.91
N LEU A 198 -3.66 16.63 -3.78
CA LEU A 198 -3.32 17.18 -2.46
C LEU A 198 -1.81 17.28 -2.21
N PHE A 199 -1.01 16.75 -3.12
CA PHE A 199 0.44 16.70 -3.11
C PHE A 199 1.00 15.75 -2.03
N LEU A 200 0.91 16.12 -0.75
CA LEU A 200 1.36 15.32 0.40
C LEU A 200 0.28 15.28 1.47
N LYS A 201 0.07 14.12 2.07
CA LYS A 201 -0.86 13.84 3.18
C LYS A 201 -2.33 14.02 2.84
N TRP A 202 -3.14 13.20 3.49
CA TRP A 202 -4.60 13.19 3.42
C TRP A 202 -5.18 12.74 2.07
N ASP A 203 -4.36 12.34 1.12
CA ASP A 203 -4.77 11.74 -0.13
C ASP A 203 -5.45 10.38 0.09
N ASP A 204 -4.92 9.56 0.99
CA ASP A 204 -5.49 8.30 1.44
C ASP A 204 -6.83 8.49 2.18
N ALA A 205 -6.89 9.46 3.09
CA ALA A 205 -8.11 9.76 3.85
C ALA A 205 -9.21 10.35 2.96
N GLU A 206 -8.88 11.31 2.09
CA GLU A 206 -9.82 11.88 1.11
C GLU A 206 -10.38 10.76 0.21
N TYR A 207 -9.50 9.93 -0.31
CA TYR A 207 -9.89 8.86 -1.22
C TYR A 207 -10.80 7.83 -0.54
N GLY A 208 -10.44 7.40 0.66
CA GLY A 208 -11.23 6.46 1.46
C GLY A 208 -12.62 6.99 1.79
N LEU A 209 -12.72 8.26 2.20
CA LEU A 209 -14.00 8.91 2.49
C LEU A 209 -14.87 9.06 1.25
N ARG A 210 -14.28 9.33 0.10
CA ARG A 210 -14.99 9.49 -1.16
C ARG A 210 -15.43 8.14 -1.75
N ALA A 211 -14.74 7.05 -1.42
CA ALA A 211 -15.08 5.70 -1.83
C ALA A 211 -16.18 5.03 -0.97
N LYS A 212 -16.54 5.65 0.16
CA LYS A 212 -17.58 5.16 1.09
C LYS A 212 -18.97 5.54 0.63
#